data_2505cd85ec9bf85d494927217c984536
#
_entry.id   2505cd85ec9bf85d494927217c984536
#
_cell.length_a   1.000
_cell.length_b   1.000
_cell.length_c   1.000
_cell.angle_alpha   90.00
_cell.angle_beta   90.00
_cell.angle_gamma   90.00
#
_symmetry.space_group_name_H-M   'P 1'
#
loop_
_entity.id
_entity.type
_entity.pdbx_description
1 polymer ?
#
loop_
_entity_poly.entity_id
_entity_poly.type
_entity_poly.pdbx_seq_one_letter_code
_entity_poly.pdbx_strand_id
1 'polypeptide(L)'
;MAPASSEEDLRPSKPKVIYVMGAGRSGSTILGVALGNCDGIFFAGELDKWLPRAGEPTRKDAARVAFWERVRARMGDPEILVGARPRRYLERSSALFRVDRLRALARLRAPYREATSELFAAIAATAGADYVVDSSHYPLRAHELQSLAEIELYLVLLVRSPQSVIASFAKDDVAERRFSPVTTRA
;
A
#
# COMPACT_ATOMS: atom_id res chain seq x y z
N MET A 1 -18.29 43.79 -13.38
CA MET A 1 -16.87 43.37 -13.10
C MET A 1 -16.95 42.00 -12.50
N ALA A 2 -16.79 40.96 -13.35
CA ALA A 2 -16.80 39.57 -12.89
C ALA A 2 -15.48 39.25 -12.20
N PRO A 3 -15.43 38.50 -11.09
CA PRO A 3 -14.19 38.09 -10.47
C PRO A 3 -13.45 37.13 -11.43
N ALA A 4 -12.19 37.40 -11.68
CA ALA A 4 -11.30 36.52 -12.40
C ALA A 4 -11.23 35.19 -11.63
N SER A 5 -11.75 34.11 -12.21
CA SER A 5 -11.49 32.76 -11.75
C SER A 5 -10.00 32.49 -11.94
N SER A 6 -9.29 32.37 -10.81
CA SER A 6 -7.88 32.14 -10.76
C SER A 6 -7.54 30.82 -11.45
N GLU A 7 -6.49 30.83 -12.30
CA GLU A 7 -5.92 29.64 -12.99
C GLU A 7 -5.44 28.54 -12.01
N GLU A 8 -5.54 28.75 -10.71
CA GLU A 8 -5.20 27.80 -9.66
C GLU A 8 -6.20 26.66 -9.51
N ASP A 9 -7.44 26.83 -10.03
CA ASP A 9 -8.55 25.86 -9.93
C ASP A 9 -8.49 24.75 -11.00
N LEU A 10 -7.54 24.81 -11.95
CA LEU A 10 -7.43 23.86 -13.07
C LEU A 10 -6.35 22.78 -12.90
N ARG A 11 -5.60 22.80 -11.80
CA ARG A 11 -4.66 21.71 -11.54
C ARG A 11 -5.41 20.50 -11.00
N PRO A 12 -5.25 19.30 -11.59
CA PRO A 12 -5.82 18.09 -10.99
C PRO A 12 -5.35 17.99 -9.56
N SER A 13 -6.29 17.88 -8.62
CA SER A 13 -5.98 17.78 -7.20
C SER A 13 -5.05 16.57 -6.97
N LYS A 14 -3.98 16.76 -6.22
CA LYS A 14 -3.07 15.67 -5.87
C LYS A 14 -3.85 14.56 -5.16
N PRO A 15 -3.62 13.28 -5.47
CA PRO A 15 -4.26 12.21 -4.74
C PRO A 15 -3.87 12.26 -3.27
N LYS A 16 -4.85 12.16 -2.38
CA LYS A 16 -4.66 12.13 -0.94
C LYS A 16 -4.44 10.69 -0.49
N VAL A 17 -3.33 10.44 0.19
CA VAL A 17 -2.94 9.09 0.62
C VAL A 17 -2.96 8.99 2.13
N ILE A 18 -3.80 8.12 2.66
CA ILE A 18 -3.81 7.76 4.09
C ILE A 18 -2.97 6.50 4.25
N TYR A 19 -1.75 6.65 4.76
CA TYR A 19 -0.85 5.53 4.99
C TYR A 19 -0.90 5.07 6.43
N VAL A 20 -1.35 3.82 6.64
CA VAL A 20 -1.51 3.23 7.98
C VAL A 20 -0.30 2.39 8.32
N MET A 21 0.47 2.85 9.32
CA MET A 21 1.61 2.15 9.90
C MET A 21 1.23 1.46 11.21
N GLY A 22 2.02 0.48 11.61
CA GLY A 22 1.87 -0.20 12.89
C GLY A 22 2.33 -1.64 12.86
N ALA A 23 2.26 -2.32 14.00
CA ALA A 23 2.53 -3.76 14.04
C ALA A 23 1.41 -4.52 13.32
N GLY A 24 1.75 -5.66 12.72
CA GLY A 24 0.73 -6.60 12.25
C GLY A 24 -0.25 -6.94 13.39
N ARG A 25 -1.50 -7.20 13.07
CA ARG A 25 -2.57 -7.48 14.06
C ARG A 25 -2.96 -6.29 14.96
N SER A 26 -2.60 -5.06 14.57
CA SER A 26 -3.02 -3.84 15.30
C SER A 26 -4.45 -3.40 14.99
N GLY A 27 -5.11 -3.99 13.98
CA GLY A 27 -6.45 -3.62 13.55
C GLY A 27 -6.49 -2.73 12.30
N SER A 28 -5.39 -2.62 11.58
CA SER A 28 -5.27 -1.81 10.35
C SER A 28 -6.28 -2.20 9.27
N THR A 29 -6.59 -3.50 9.13
CA THR A 29 -7.62 -3.96 8.19
C THR A 29 -9.00 -3.45 8.58
N ILE A 30 -9.35 -3.48 9.88
CA ILE A 30 -10.64 -2.97 10.37
C ILE A 30 -10.73 -1.47 10.13
N LEU A 31 -9.67 -0.72 10.46
CA LEU A 31 -9.61 0.72 10.20
C LEU A 31 -9.73 1.01 8.69
N GLY A 32 -8.99 0.28 7.86
CA GLY A 32 -9.02 0.45 6.41
C GLY A 32 -10.40 0.18 5.80
N VAL A 33 -11.10 -0.87 6.27
CA VAL A 33 -12.46 -1.18 5.83
C VAL A 33 -13.44 -0.08 6.30
N ALA A 34 -13.30 0.38 7.56
CA ALA A 34 -14.15 1.45 8.08
C ALA A 34 -13.99 2.75 7.28
N LEU A 35 -12.74 3.13 6.97
CA LEU A 35 -12.46 4.30 6.12
C LEU A 35 -12.98 4.09 4.69
N GLY A 36 -12.79 2.91 4.10
CA GLY A 36 -13.24 2.59 2.74
C GLY A 36 -14.77 2.53 2.58
N ASN A 37 -15.53 2.56 3.68
CA ASN A 37 -16.98 2.72 3.66
C ASN A 37 -17.44 4.19 3.69
N CYS A 38 -16.50 5.14 3.79
CA CYS A 38 -16.81 6.56 3.71
C CYS A 38 -16.77 7.01 2.24
N ASP A 39 -17.60 8.00 1.90
CA ASP A 39 -17.64 8.56 0.55
C ASP A 39 -16.30 9.18 0.16
N GLY A 40 -15.88 8.96 -1.08
CA GLY A 40 -14.63 9.49 -1.63
C GLY A 40 -13.36 8.79 -1.13
N ILE A 41 -13.45 7.71 -0.34
CA ILE A 41 -12.29 6.97 0.17
C ILE A 41 -12.22 5.57 -0.43
N PHE A 42 -11.07 5.19 -0.99
CA PHE A 42 -10.79 3.86 -1.50
C PHE A 42 -9.76 3.13 -0.62
N PHE A 43 -10.15 1.98 -0.07
CA PHE A 43 -9.22 1.11 0.67
C PHE A 43 -8.51 0.15 -0.27
N ALA A 44 -7.24 0.44 -0.57
CA ALA A 44 -6.39 -0.38 -1.44
C ALA A 44 -5.86 -1.65 -0.75
N GLY A 45 -5.92 -1.71 0.57
CA GLY A 45 -5.37 -2.82 1.36
C GLY A 45 -3.86 -2.70 1.57
N GLU A 46 -3.19 -3.84 1.67
CA GLU A 46 -1.73 -3.91 1.82
C GLU A 46 -1.08 -3.96 0.43
N LEU A 47 -0.79 -2.80 -0.17
CA LEU A 47 -0.24 -2.70 -1.53
C LEU A 47 1.06 -3.49 -1.70
N ASP A 48 1.90 -3.58 -0.66
CA ASP A 48 3.12 -4.38 -0.68
C ASP A 48 2.88 -5.88 -0.91
N LYS A 49 1.71 -6.39 -0.58
CA LYS A 49 1.31 -7.78 -0.84
C LYS A 49 0.68 -7.98 -2.21
N TRP A 50 -0.02 -6.95 -2.71
CA TRP A 50 -0.74 -7.04 -3.98
C TRP A 50 0.18 -6.80 -5.18
N LEU A 51 1.06 -5.82 -5.10
CA LEU A 51 1.97 -5.45 -6.18
C LEU A 51 2.84 -6.63 -6.68
N PRO A 52 3.49 -7.44 -5.81
CA PRO A 52 4.30 -8.57 -6.27
C PRO A 52 3.51 -9.69 -6.94
N ARG A 53 2.21 -9.71 -6.75
CA ARG A 53 1.30 -10.68 -7.38
C ARG A 53 0.61 -10.11 -8.62
N ALA A 54 1.17 -9.06 -9.17
CA ALA A 54 0.61 -8.38 -10.33
C ALA A 54 -0.85 -7.92 -10.14
N GLY A 55 -1.23 -7.62 -8.88
CA GLY A 55 -2.61 -7.28 -8.53
C GLY A 55 -3.54 -8.48 -8.42
N GLU A 56 -3.01 -9.71 -8.55
CA GLU A 56 -3.86 -10.90 -8.40
C GLU A 56 -4.37 -11.04 -6.96
N PRO A 57 -5.68 -11.02 -6.74
CA PRO A 57 -6.25 -11.27 -5.44
C PRO A 57 -6.01 -12.74 -5.04
N THR A 58 -5.88 -12.99 -3.74
CA THR A 58 -5.78 -14.36 -3.19
C THR A 58 -7.07 -15.18 -3.42
N ARG A 59 -8.17 -14.52 -3.74
CA ARG A 59 -9.42 -15.11 -4.20
C ARG A 59 -9.69 -14.61 -5.61
N LYS A 60 -10.18 -15.50 -6.49
CA LYS A 60 -10.54 -15.22 -7.90
C LYS A 60 -11.78 -14.32 -7.97
N ASP A 61 -11.61 -13.06 -7.62
CA ASP A 61 -12.63 -12.02 -7.77
C ASP A 61 -12.33 -11.27 -9.08
N ALA A 62 -13.11 -11.58 -10.11
CA ALA A 62 -12.94 -10.98 -11.44
C ALA A 62 -13.02 -9.46 -11.45
N ALA A 63 -13.89 -8.87 -10.61
CA ALA A 63 -14.03 -7.42 -10.51
C ALA A 63 -12.76 -6.76 -9.98
N ARG A 64 -12.11 -7.40 -9.01
CA ARG A 64 -10.85 -6.93 -8.43
C ARG A 64 -9.68 -7.08 -9.40
N VAL A 65 -9.62 -8.18 -10.14
CA VAL A 65 -8.62 -8.35 -11.21
C VAL A 65 -8.76 -7.24 -12.25
N ALA A 66 -9.97 -7.04 -12.78
CA ALA A 66 -10.26 -5.99 -13.76
C ALA A 66 -9.95 -4.57 -13.23
N PHE A 67 -10.16 -4.30 -11.93
CA PHE A 67 -9.76 -3.05 -11.29
C PHE A 67 -8.25 -2.84 -11.38
N TRP A 68 -7.45 -3.82 -10.95
CA TRP A 68 -5.99 -3.72 -10.95
C TRP A 68 -5.39 -3.69 -12.36
N GLU A 69 -6.02 -4.35 -13.34
CA GLU A 69 -5.63 -4.24 -14.75
C GLU A 69 -5.82 -2.80 -15.26
N ARG A 70 -6.95 -2.14 -14.92
CA ARG A 70 -7.17 -0.73 -15.28
C ARG A 70 -6.19 0.21 -14.58
N VAL A 71 -5.86 -0.05 -13.30
CA VAL A 71 -4.84 0.72 -12.59
C VAL A 71 -3.50 0.59 -13.31
N ARG A 72 -3.09 -0.63 -13.65
CA ARG A 72 -1.82 -0.91 -14.32
C ARG A 72 -1.75 -0.27 -15.71
N ALA A 73 -2.83 -0.30 -16.46
CA ALA A 73 -2.91 0.33 -17.79
C ALA A 73 -2.73 1.86 -17.76
N ARG A 74 -2.85 2.50 -16.59
CA ARG A 74 -2.64 3.94 -16.39
C ARG A 74 -1.22 4.30 -15.94
N MET A 75 -0.36 3.31 -15.71
CA MET A 75 1.02 3.50 -15.25
C MET A 75 2.00 3.36 -16.42
N GLY A 76 3.10 4.12 -16.38
CA GLY A 76 4.16 4.04 -17.39
C GLY A 76 5.01 2.79 -17.23
N ASP A 77 5.58 2.54 -16.05
CA ASP A 77 6.39 1.36 -15.73
C ASP A 77 5.98 0.76 -14.37
N PRO A 78 4.99 -0.15 -14.34
CA PRO A 78 4.58 -0.83 -13.12
C PRO A 78 5.59 -1.87 -12.62
N GLU A 79 6.51 -2.35 -13.46
CA GLU A 79 7.40 -3.47 -13.16
C GLU A 79 8.37 -3.18 -12.01
N ILE A 80 8.75 -1.91 -11.84
CA ILE A 80 9.62 -1.49 -10.72
C ILE A 80 8.96 -1.77 -9.36
N LEU A 81 7.65 -1.71 -9.26
CA LEU A 81 6.90 -1.97 -8.02
C LEU A 81 6.65 -3.46 -7.78
N VAL A 82 6.60 -4.26 -8.83
CA VAL A 82 6.40 -5.72 -8.76
C VAL A 82 7.67 -6.43 -8.27
N GLY A 83 8.83 -5.86 -8.55
CA GLY A 83 10.13 -6.45 -8.23
C GLY A 83 10.40 -6.60 -6.72
N ALA A 84 10.98 -7.75 -6.33
CA ALA A 84 11.40 -7.98 -4.95
C ALA A 84 12.52 -7.04 -4.47
N ARG A 85 13.32 -6.52 -5.39
CA ARG A 85 14.50 -5.71 -5.09
C ARG A 85 14.16 -4.31 -4.58
N PRO A 86 13.29 -3.51 -5.21
CA PRO A 86 12.85 -2.21 -4.68
C PRO A 86 12.24 -2.36 -3.29
N ARG A 87 11.33 -3.30 -3.09
CA ARG A 87 10.71 -3.57 -1.79
C ARG A 87 11.73 -3.89 -0.70
N ARG A 88 12.73 -4.71 -1.01
CA ARG A 88 13.78 -5.08 -0.05
C ARG A 88 14.56 -3.87 0.46
N TYR A 89 14.93 -2.93 -0.43
CA TYR A 89 15.80 -1.81 -0.08
C TYR A 89 15.08 -0.54 0.37
N LEU A 90 13.88 -0.30 -0.13
CA LEU A 90 13.12 0.94 0.07
C LEU A 90 11.98 0.81 1.08
N GLU A 91 11.49 -0.42 1.34
CA GLU A 91 10.35 -0.61 2.24
C GLU A 91 10.73 -1.32 3.54
N ARG A 92 11.67 -2.28 3.51
CA ARG A 92 11.95 -3.14 4.66
C ARG A 92 13.09 -2.62 5.53
N SER A 93 12.86 -2.54 6.83
CA SER A 93 13.86 -2.09 7.82
C SER A 93 15.13 -2.94 7.85
N SER A 94 15.06 -4.23 7.46
CA SER A 94 16.25 -5.09 7.31
C SER A 94 17.27 -4.56 6.30
N ALA A 95 16.84 -3.68 5.39
CA ALA A 95 17.76 -3.04 4.44
C ALA A 95 18.73 -2.05 5.10
N LEU A 96 18.42 -1.54 6.29
CA LEU A 96 19.26 -0.57 7.01
C LEU A 96 20.66 -1.13 7.30
N PHE A 97 20.77 -2.43 7.46
CA PHE A 97 22.03 -3.13 7.80
C PHE A 97 22.77 -3.72 6.59
N ARG A 98 22.31 -3.42 5.35
CA ARG A 98 22.95 -3.96 4.15
C ARG A 98 24.08 -3.05 3.65
N VAL A 99 25.24 -3.65 3.40
CA VAL A 99 26.43 -2.94 2.91
C VAL A 99 26.26 -2.36 1.50
N ASP A 100 25.41 -2.98 0.66
CA ASP A 100 25.13 -2.56 -0.71
C ASP A 100 23.96 -1.55 -0.80
N ARG A 101 23.40 -1.14 0.35
CA ARG A 101 22.19 -0.30 0.41
C ARG A 101 22.34 1.03 -0.33
N LEU A 102 23.43 1.75 -0.13
CA LEU A 102 23.64 3.07 -0.76
C LEU A 102 23.62 2.99 -2.28
N ARG A 103 24.30 1.98 -2.84
CA ARG A 103 24.30 1.74 -4.29
C ARG A 103 22.92 1.36 -4.82
N ALA A 104 22.20 0.55 -4.07
CA ALA A 104 20.83 0.17 -4.41
C ALA A 104 19.87 1.38 -4.38
N LEU A 105 19.95 2.22 -3.34
CA LEU A 105 19.15 3.44 -3.23
C LEU A 105 19.42 4.41 -4.38
N ALA A 106 20.68 4.63 -4.75
CA ALA A 106 21.04 5.52 -5.85
C ALA A 106 20.41 5.10 -7.19
N ARG A 107 20.18 3.80 -7.40
CA ARG A 107 19.63 3.26 -8.65
C ARG A 107 18.10 3.10 -8.62
N LEU A 108 17.54 2.76 -7.46
CA LEU A 108 16.15 2.32 -7.36
C LEU A 108 15.20 3.41 -6.88
N ARG A 109 15.70 4.41 -6.14
CA ARG A 109 14.83 5.37 -5.44
C ARG A 109 14.01 6.25 -6.39
N ALA A 110 14.66 6.85 -7.40
CA ALA A 110 13.96 7.75 -8.32
C ALA A 110 12.86 7.01 -9.11
N PRO A 111 13.14 5.91 -9.84
CA PRO A 111 12.10 5.20 -10.57
C PRO A 111 11.02 4.58 -9.63
N TYR A 112 11.39 4.17 -8.41
CA TYR A 112 10.41 3.69 -7.44
C TYR A 112 9.44 4.79 -7.00
N ARG A 113 9.94 6.00 -6.74
CA ARG A 113 9.11 7.15 -6.34
C ARG A 113 8.17 7.56 -7.45
N GLU A 114 8.67 7.68 -8.67
CA GLU A 114 7.88 7.98 -9.86
C GLU A 114 6.74 6.97 -10.03
N ALA A 115 7.05 5.68 -10.11
CA ALA A 115 6.04 4.63 -10.24
C ALA A 115 5.07 4.58 -9.04
N THR A 116 5.52 4.95 -7.82
CA THR A 116 4.65 5.01 -6.64
C THR A 116 3.67 6.18 -6.74
N SER A 117 4.09 7.35 -7.21
CA SER A 117 3.22 8.49 -7.46
C SER A 117 2.18 8.16 -8.52
N GLU A 118 2.60 7.56 -9.64
CA GLU A 118 1.71 7.09 -10.71
C GLU A 118 0.70 6.06 -10.19
N LEU A 119 1.13 5.13 -9.33
CA LEU A 119 0.26 4.13 -8.73
C LEU A 119 -0.89 4.76 -7.95
N PHE A 120 -0.59 5.72 -7.06
CA PHE A 120 -1.64 6.38 -6.26
C PHE A 120 -2.57 7.21 -7.13
N ALA A 121 -2.05 7.92 -8.14
CA ALA A 121 -2.85 8.65 -9.10
C ALA A 121 -3.76 7.71 -9.93
N ALA A 122 -3.21 6.57 -10.39
CA ALA A 122 -3.96 5.56 -11.14
C ALA A 122 -5.06 4.89 -10.29
N ILE A 123 -4.80 4.59 -9.00
CA ILE A 123 -5.78 4.05 -8.07
C ILE A 123 -6.91 5.06 -7.86
N ALA A 124 -6.58 6.30 -7.49
CA ALA A 124 -7.56 7.35 -7.25
C ALA A 124 -8.47 7.57 -8.46
N ALA A 125 -7.89 7.72 -9.65
CA ALA A 125 -8.62 7.91 -10.91
C ALA A 125 -9.48 6.68 -11.28
N THR A 126 -9.01 5.45 -11.03
CA THR A 126 -9.75 4.24 -11.37
C THR A 126 -10.89 3.98 -10.40
N ALA A 127 -10.71 4.32 -9.12
CA ALA A 127 -11.72 4.20 -8.08
C ALA A 127 -12.72 5.38 -8.06
N GLY A 128 -12.37 6.51 -8.69
CA GLY A 128 -13.13 7.75 -8.55
C GLY A 128 -13.10 8.28 -7.10
N ALA A 129 -11.96 8.15 -6.42
CA ALA A 129 -11.81 8.47 -5.02
C ALA A 129 -10.83 9.63 -4.80
N ASP A 130 -11.13 10.48 -3.81
CA ASP A 130 -10.25 11.57 -3.38
C ASP A 130 -9.12 11.07 -2.50
N TYR A 131 -9.39 10.03 -1.70
CA TYR A 131 -8.44 9.44 -0.75
C TYR A 131 -8.17 7.97 -1.07
N VAL A 132 -6.90 7.58 -1.00
CA VAL A 132 -6.46 6.17 -1.11
C VAL A 132 -5.85 5.73 0.21
N VAL A 133 -6.39 4.66 0.81
CA VAL A 133 -5.85 4.09 2.06
C VAL A 133 -4.94 2.91 1.73
N ASP A 134 -3.66 3.03 2.12
CA ASP A 134 -2.65 1.96 2.03
C ASP A 134 -2.25 1.50 3.45
N SER A 135 -2.43 0.23 3.76
CA SER A 135 -2.10 -0.38 5.05
C SER A 135 -0.87 -1.29 5.01
N SER A 136 0.14 -0.94 4.22
CA SER A 136 1.36 -1.76 4.03
C SER A 136 2.31 -1.81 5.23
N HIS A 137 2.10 -1.04 6.28
CA HIS A 137 2.79 -1.07 7.60
C HIS A 137 4.25 -0.63 7.66
N TYR A 138 5.01 -0.61 6.55
CA TYR A 138 6.46 -0.42 6.57
C TYR A 138 6.89 1.03 6.81
N PRO A 139 7.70 1.33 7.87
CA PRO A 139 8.15 2.70 8.14
C PRO A 139 9.05 3.29 7.05
N LEU A 140 9.88 2.48 6.40
CA LEU A 140 10.72 2.98 5.31
C LEU A 140 9.90 3.34 4.07
N ARG A 141 8.80 2.61 3.78
CA ARG A 141 7.86 3.00 2.74
C ARG A 141 7.22 4.35 3.07
N ALA A 142 6.77 4.56 4.32
CA ALA A 142 6.25 5.86 4.75
C ALA A 142 7.26 6.99 4.51
N HIS A 143 8.55 6.75 4.81
CA HIS A 143 9.61 7.72 4.57
C HIS A 143 9.79 8.04 3.07
N GLU A 144 9.71 7.04 2.19
CA GLU A 144 9.74 7.30 0.74
C GLU A 144 8.50 8.08 0.28
N LEU A 145 7.31 7.76 0.80
CA LEU A 145 6.07 8.46 0.48
C LEU A 145 6.10 9.95 0.89
N GLN A 146 6.69 10.29 2.04
CA GLN A 146 6.85 11.69 2.49
C GLN A 146 7.65 12.56 1.51
N SER A 147 8.44 11.94 0.64
CA SER A 147 9.28 12.65 -0.33
C SER A 147 8.59 12.84 -1.68
N LEU A 148 7.34 12.38 -1.85
CA LEU A 148 6.58 12.52 -3.08
C LEU A 148 5.81 13.84 -3.07
N ALA A 149 6.19 14.75 -3.98
CA ALA A 149 5.53 16.06 -4.11
C ALA A 149 4.15 15.94 -4.80
N GLU A 150 3.90 14.85 -5.49
CA GLU A 150 2.72 14.59 -6.33
C GLU A 150 1.52 14.06 -5.52
N ILE A 151 1.71 13.71 -4.26
CA ILE A 151 0.65 13.23 -3.36
C ILE A 151 0.52 14.14 -2.14
N GLU A 152 -0.65 14.13 -1.49
CA GLU A 152 -0.87 14.69 -0.16
C GLU A 152 -0.93 13.53 0.84
N LEU A 153 0.08 13.43 1.72
CA LEU A 153 0.26 12.26 2.59
C LEU A 153 -0.24 12.49 4.01
N TYR A 154 -1.10 11.61 4.49
CA TYR A 154 -1.57 11.49 5.87
C TYR A 154 -1.01 10.22 6.49
N LEU A 155 -0.19 10.35 7.55
CA LEU A 155 0.39 9.21 8.26
C LEU A 155 -0.44 8.88 9.50
N VAL A 156 -0.89 7.63 9.60
CA VAL A 156 -1.60 7.10 10.76
C VAL A 156 -0.75 6.00 11.40
N LEU A 157 -0.30 6.23 12.64
CA LEU A 157 0.36 5.19 13.44
C LEU A 157 -0.66 4.48 14.32
N LEU A 158 -0.94 3.21 14.01
CA LEU A 158 -1.87 2.40 14.77
C LEU A 158 -1.12 1.57 15.81
N VAL A 159 -1.39 1.85 17.09
CA VAL A 159 -0.75 1.19 18.23
C VAL A 159 -1.75 0.29 18.94
N ARG A 160 -1.32 -0.92 19.26
CA ARG A 160 -2.08 -1.89 20.06
C ARG A 160 -1.18 -2.47 21.15
N SER A 161 -1.74 -2.86 22.31
CA SER A 161 -0.96 -3.46 23.38
C SER A 161 -0.25 -4.74 22.88
N PRO A 162 1.02 -4.97 23.24
CA PRO A 162 1.76 -6.17 22.83
C PRO A 162 1.03 -7.47 23.20
N GLN A 163 0.39 -7.51 24.36
CA GLN A 163 -0.38 -8.68 24.84
C GLN A 163 -1.54 -9.00 23.88
N SER A 164 -2.26 -7.98 23.42
CA SER A 164 -3.37 -8.16 22.48
C SER A 164 -2.89 -8.58 21.08
N VAL A 165 -1.71 -8.12 20.66
CA VAL A 165 -1.08 -8.54 19.39
C VAL A 165 -0.70 -10.02 19.47
N ILE A 166 -0.01 -10.44 20.55
CA ILE A 166 0.40 -11.84 20.78
C ILE A 166 -0.82 -12.75 20.84
N ALA A 167 -1.87 -12.37 21.58
CA ALA A 167 -3.11 -13.15 21.66
C ALA A 167 -3.79 -13.30 20.29
N SER A 168 -3.67 -12.31 19.42
CA SER A 168 -4.20 -12.38 18.06
C SER A 168 -3.44 -13.37 17.18
N PHE A 169 -2.10 -13.42 17.27
CA PHE A 169 -1.28 -14.40 16.57
C PHE A 169 -1.56 -15.83 17.06
N ALA A 170 -1.67 -16.03 18.37
CA ALA A 170 -1.94 -17.34 18.94
C ALA A 170 -3.28 -17.94 18.46
N LYS A 171 -4.29 -17.11 18.21
CA LYS A 171 -5.58 -17.56 17.64
C LYS A 171 -5.45 -18.09 16.22
N ASP A 172 -4.61 -17.47 15.39
CA ASP A 172 -4.40 -17.91 14.00
C ASP A 172 -3.67 -19.25 13.96
N ASP A 173 -2.62 -19.45 14.78
CA ASP A 173 -1.90 -20.71 14.87
C ASP A 173 -2.83 -21.88 15.27
N VAL A 174 -3.78 -21.64 16.16
CA VAL A 174 -4.79 -22.64 16.55
C VAL A 174 -5.76 -22.92 15.41
N ALA A 175 -6.17 -21.90 14.66
CA ALA A 175 -7.06 -22.06 13.52
C ALA A 175 -6.39 -22.87 12.37
N GLU A 176 -5.13 -22.53 12.05
CA GLU A 176 -4.37 -23.26 11.02
C GLU A 176 -4.16 -24.73 11.37
N ARG A 177 -3.83 -25.02 12.65
CA ARG A 177 -3.68 -26.42 13.13
C ARG A 177 -5.00 -27.22 13.08
N ARG A 178 -6.15 -26.57 13.28
CA ARG A 178 -7.47 -27.24 13.19
C ARG A 178 -7.85 -27.59 11.75
N PHE A 179 -7.34 -26.89 10.76
CA PHE A 179 -7.65 -27.09 9.32
C PHE A 179 -6.55 -27.79 8.53
N SER A 180 -5.40 -28.10 9.14
CA SER A 180 -4.40 -28.97 8.51
C SER A 180 -4.88 -30.43 8.55
N PRO A 181 -5.15 -31.07 7.40
CA PRO A 181 -5.42 -32.50 7.39
C PRO A 181 -4.18 -33.23 7.91
N VAL A 182 -4.34 -33.96 9.01
CA VAL A 182 -3.32 -34.87 9.52
C VAL A 182 -3.07 -35.91 8.40
N THR A 183 -2.01 -35.75 7.65
CA THR A 183 -1.52 -36.81 6.76
C THR A 183 -0.95 -37.92 7.66
N THR A 184 -1.79 -38.85 8.03
CA THR A 184 -1.35 -40.09 8.66
C THR A 184 -0.50 -40.84 7.61
N ARG A 185 0.82 -40.76 7.79
CA ARG A 185 1.70 -41.71 7.07
C ARG A 185 1.49 -43.09 7.71
N ALA A 186 0.91 -44.02 6.93
CA ALA A 186 1.00 -45.44 7.18
C ALA A 186 2.37 -45.96 6.77
#